data_143cc72702c02faee4bb851dc4b449e7
#
_entry.id   143cc72702c02faee4bb851dc4b449e7
#
_cell.length_a   1.000
_cell.length_b   1.000
_cell.length_c   1.000
_cell.angle_alpha   90.00
_cell.angle_beta   90.00
_cell.angle_gamma   90.00
#
_symmetry.space_group_name_H-M   'P 1'
#
loop_
_entity.id
_entity.type
_entity.pdbx_description
1 polymer ?
#
loop_
_entity_poly.entity_id
_entity_poly.type
_entity_poly.pdbx_seq_one_letter_code
_entity_poly.pdbx_strand_id
1 'polypeptide(L)'
;MSKLNNTVFFASNEGGHFAQLMALHDLFDKYDSVIVTDNKRANKDILALKNVKAIEFAMAFAEKREELTKDKSKKLTHASYLSAYWGLFKQCHAIWKKHRPKVIVSTGSNIAVPLCFIAKLYGTRFVYIETRAKVYSKTISGKIVERFADKIIVQWPEMVNVYKGKAEYFGTLV
;
A
#
# COMPACT_ATOMS: atom_id res chain seq x y z
N MET A 1 -22.50 -4.31 -23.34
CA MET A 1 -21.06 -3.95 -23.19
C MET A 1 -20.72 -3.98 -21.72
N SER A 2 -19.95 -4.96 -21.23
CA SER A 2 -19.47 -4.97 -19.84
C SER A 2 -18.59 -3.74 -19.65
N LYS A 3 -18.93 -2.86 -18.69
CA LYS A 3 -18.03 -1.77 -18.27
C LYS A 3 -16.68 -2.41 -17.99
N LEU A 4 -15.66 -2.04 -18.74
CA LEU A 4 -14.28 -2.43 -18.45
C LEU A 4 -14.00 -2.04 -17.00
N ASN A 5 -13.69 -3.02 -16.17
CA ASN A 5 -13.32 -2.77 -14.78
C ASN A 5 -12.00 -1.99 -14.75
N ASN A 6 -12.07 -0.69 -14.51
CA ASN A 6 -10.92 0.21 -14.40
C ASN A 6 -10.54 0.48 -12.94
N THR A 7 -10.93 -0.43 -12.03
CA THR A 7 -10.64 -0.26 -10.61
C THR A 7 -9.15 -0.32 -10.33
N VAL A 8 -8.65 0.70 -9.65
CA VAL A 8 -7.27 0.82 -9.16
C VAL A 8 -7.30 0.95 -7.65
N PHE A 9 -6.48 0.15 -6.97
CA PHE A 9 -6.23 0.35 -5.55
C PHE A 9 -5.08 1.33 -5.35
N PHE A 10 -5.29 2.28 -4.45
CA PHE A 10 -4.27 3.16 -3.90
C PHE A 10 -4.09 2.81 -2.42
N ALA A 11 -2.95 2.21 -2.08
CA ALA A 11 -2.77 1.55 -0.79
C ALA A 11 -1.62 2.13 0.03
N SER A 12 -1.91 2.48 1.28
CA SER A 12 -0.91 3.02 2.21
C SER A 12 -1.36 2.89 3.66
N ASN A 13 -0.42 2.79 4.58
CA ASN A 13 -0.70 2.98 6.00
C ASN A 13 -0.71 4.47 6.37
N GLU A 14 -1.27 4.79 7.53
CA GLU A 14 -1.32 6.14 8.10
C GLU A 14 0.07 6.78 8.22
N GLY A 15 0.15 8.10 8.19
CA GLY A 15 1.37 8.89 8.36
C GLY A 15 1.99 9.35 7.04
N GLY A 16 3.32 9.45 6.99
CA GLY A 16 4.05 9.98 5.83
C GLY A 16 3.83 9.19 4.53
N HIS A 17 3.60 7.88 4.61
CA HIS A 17 3.23 7.07 3.46
C HIS A 17 1.86 7.46 2.89
N PHE A 18 0.90 7.76 3.76
CA PHE A 18 -0.42 8.22 3.34
C PHE A 18 -0.36 9.62 2.72
N ALA A 19 0.45 10.53 3.26
CA ALA A 19 0.68 11.84 2.65
C ALA A 19 1.23 11.71 1.22
N GLN A 20 2.19 10.82 1.00
CA GLN A 20 2.73 10.53 -0.33
C GLN A 20 1.67 9.89 -1.25
N LEU A 21 0.77 9.07 -0.71
CA LEU A 21 -0.34 8.52 -1.49
C LEU A 21 -1.29 9.64 -1.94
N MET A 22 -1.60 10.58 -1.05
CA MET A 22 -2.49 11.71 -1.36
C MET A 22 -1.90 12.66 -2.39
N ALA A 23 -0.57 12.73 -2.53
CA ALA A 23 0.07 13.47 -3.61
C ALA A 23 -0.24 12.90 -5.02
N LEU A 24 -0.79 11.70 -5.09
CA LEU A 24 -1.27 11.08 -6.33
C LEU A 24 -2.74 11.40 -6.65
N HIS A 25 -3.36 12.36 -5.98
CA HIS A 25 -4.80 12.64 -6.09
C HIS A 25 -5.28 12.86 -7.53
N ASP A 26 -4.48 13.45 -8.40
CA ASP A 26 -4.79 13.61 -9.83
C ASP A 26 -5.03 12.27 -10.55
N LEU A 27 -4.45 11.18 -10.06
CA LEU A 27 -4.68 9.85 -10.59
C LEU A 27 -6.02 9.27 -10.10
N PHE A 28 -6.51 9.72 -8.94
CA PHE A 28 -7.78 9.22 -8.41
C PHE A 28 -8.94 9.61 -9.32
N ASP A 29 -8.83 10.75 -9.98
CA ASP A 29 -9.85 11.22 -10.93
C ASP A 29 -9.79 10.54 -12.30
N LYS A 30 -8.69 9.85 -12.60
CA LYS A 30 -8.52 9.16 -13.89
C LYS A 30 -9.04 7.73 -13.89
N TYR A 31 -9.20 7.12 -12.69
CA TYR A 31 -9.55 5.72 -12.52
C TYR A 31 -10.71 5.54 -11.54
N ASP A 32 -11.31 4.36 -11.57
CA ASP A 32 -12.25 3.91 -10.54
C ASP A 32 -11.46 3.57 -9.26
N SER A 33 -11.16 4.59 -8.46
CA SER A 33 -10.19 4.51 -7.38
C SER A 33 -10.80 3.95 -6.10
N VAL A 34 -10.10 3.02 -5.46
CA VAL A 34 -10.39 2.51 -4.12
C VAL A 34 -9.16 2.74 -3.26
N ILE A 35 -9.32 3.48 -2.16
CA ILE A 35 -8.24 3.73 -1.22
C ILE A 35 -8.25 2.61 -0.17
N VAL A 36 -7.10 1.95 0.02
CA VAL A 36 -6.93 0.89 1.03
C VAL A 36 -5.93 1.36 2.08
N THR A 37 -6.37 1.49 3.34
CA THR A 37 -5.54 2.10 4.39
C THR A 37 -5.90 1.60 5.78
N ASP A 38 -5.02 1.83 6.75
CA ASP A 38 -5.33 1.72 8.19
C ASP A 38 -5.58 3.10 8.83
N ASN A 39 -5.61 4.16 8.03
CA ASN A 39 -5.86 5.52 8.51
C ASN A 39 -7.34 5.75 8.82
N LYS A 40 -7.73 5.64 10.09
CA LYS A 40 -9.10 5.92 10.56
C LYS A 40 -9.54 7.37 10.33
N ARG A 41 -8.60 8.28 10.08
CA ARG A 41 -8.87 9.70 9.77
C ARG A 41 -9.05 9.96 8.28
N ALA A 42 -8.82 8.95 7.43
CA ALA A 42 -9.19 9.02 6.01
C ALA A 42 -10.71 9.24 5.96
N ASN A 43 -11.11 10.46 5.62
CA ASN A 43 -12.43 10.98 5.91
C ASN A 43 -13.26 11.23 4.64
N LYS A 44 -14.45 11.81 4.86
CA LYS A 44 -15.43 12.14 3.83
C LYS A 44 -14.86 13.01 2.70
N ASP A 45 -13.83 13.82 2.97
CA ASP A 45 -13.24 14.72 1.96
C ASP A 45 -12.57 13.94 0.82
N ILE A 46 -11.99 12.76 1.14
CA ILE A 46 -11.41 11.86 0.12
C ILE A 46 -12.53 11.26 -0.75
N LEU A 47 -13.67 10.92 -0.17
CA LEU A 47 -14.82 10.41 -0.93
C LEU A 47 -15.50 11.50 -1.78
N ALA A 48 -15.22 12.77 -1.52
CA ALA A 48 -15.68 13.89 -2.36
C ALA A 48 -14.89 14.01 -3.67
N LEU A 49 -13.73 13.36 -3.78
CA LEU A 49 -12.98 13.28 -5.03
C LEU A 49 -13.77 12.47 -6.06
N LYS A 50 -13.85 12.97 -7.28
CA LYS A 50 -14.79 12.55 -8.34
C LYS A 50 -14.88 11.05 -8.59
N ASN A 51 -13.77 10.33 -8.54
CA ASN A 51 -13.72 8.91 -8.88
C ASN A 51 -13.27 8.00 -7.73
N VAL A 52 -13.17 8.51 -6.51
CA VAL A 52 -12.94 7.66 -5.33
C VAL A 52 -14.26 6.99 -4.96
N LYS A 53 -14.34 5.69 -5.25
CA LYS A 53 -15.55 4.88 -5.04
C LYS A 53 -15.71 4.37 -3.61
N ALA A 54 -14.59 4.11 -2.96
CA ALA A 54 -14.58 3.56 -1.61
C ALA A 54 -13.26 3.82 -0.89
N ILE A 55 -13.35 3.89 0.44
CA ILE A 55 -12.20 3.74 1.33
C ILE A 55 -12.40 2.41 2.06
N GLU A 56 -11.43 1.53 1.96
CA GLU A 56 -11.42 0.23 2.61
C GLU A 56 -10.36 0.20 3.71
N PHE A 57 -10.73 -0.30 4.87
CA PHE A 57 -9.84 -0.31 6.03
C PHE A 57 -9.24 -1.69 6.28
N ALA A 58 -7.89 -1.76 6.27
CA ALA A 58 -7.12 -2.95 6.58
C ALA A 58 -6.40 -2.76 7.92
N MET A 59 -7.14 -2.93 9.02
CA MET A 59 -6.76 -2.52 10.38
C MET A 59 -6.02 -3.57 11.20
N ALA A 60 -6.03 -4.84 10.80
CA ALA A 60 -5.59 -5.94 11.66
C ALA A 60 -4.19 -5.76 12.27
N PHE A 61 -3.27 -5.17 11.52
CA PHE A 61 -1.91 -4.91 12.01
C PHE A 61 -1.88 -3.73 13.00
N ALA A 62 -2.60 -2.65 12.69
CA ALA A 62 -2.67 -1.46 13.54
C ALA A 62 -3.37 -1.77 14.87
N GLU A 63 -4.48 -2.50 14.83
CA GLU A 63 -5.21 -2.94 16.02
C GLU A 63 -4.36 -3.84 16.92
N LYS A 64 -3.65 -4.80 16.34
CA LYS A 64 -2.77 -5.67 17.12
C LYS A 64 -1.61 -4.91 17.75
N ARG A 65 -1.03 -3.96 17.04
CA ARG A 65 0.01 -3.08 17.57
C ARG A 65 -0.53 -2.23 18.73
N GLU A 66 -1.73 -1.66 18.59
CA GLU A 66 -2.37 -0.86 19.64
C GLU A 66 -2.66 -1.70 20.90
N GLU A 67 -3.17 -2.92 20.73
CA GLU A 67 -3.39 -3.87 21.84
C GLU A 67 -2.10 -4.13 22.62
N LEU A 68 -1.00 -4.39 21.90
CA LEU A 68 0.30 -4.68 22.50
C LEU A 68 0.98 -3.47 23.15
N THR A 69 0.70 -2.25 22.68
CA THR A 69 1.24 -1.02 23.29
C THR A 69 0.47 -0.59 24.53
N LYS A 70 -0.81 -0.92 24.63
CA LYS A 70 -1.63 -0.64 25.83
C LYS A 70 -1.24 -1.53 27.00
N ASP A 71 -0.83 -2.75 26.75
CA ASP A 71 -0.41 -3.70 27.78
C ASP A 71 1.14 -3.83 27.77
N LYS A 72 1.79 -3.01 28.60
CA LYS A 72 3.27 -2.99 28.73
C LYS A 72 3.87 -4.31 29.18
N SER A 73 3.05 -5.25 29.71
CA SER A 73 3.49 -6.58 30.10
C SER A 73 3.65 -7.54 28.90
N LYS A 74 2.97 -7.25 27.78
CA LYS A 74 3.03 -8.05 26.57
C LYS A 74 4.14 -7.57 25.65
N LYS A 75 5.23 -8.32 25.58
CA LYS A 75 6.29 -8.09 24.60
C LYS A 75 5.81 -8.49 23.20
N LEU A 76 6.19 -7.68 22.21
CA LEU A 76 6.00 -8.00 20.80
C LEU A 76 6.82 -9.27 20.47
N THR A 77 6.16 -10.39 20.36
CA THR A 77 6.80 -11.68 19.98
C THR A 77 6.72 -11.90 18.46
N HIS A 78 7.64 -12.70 17.92
CA HIS A 78 7.55 -13.09 16.50
C HIS A 78 6.20 -13.71 16.13
N ALA A 79 5.61 -14.50 17.03
CA ALA A 79 4.29 -15.09 16.83
C ALA A 79 3.18 -14.04 16.73
N SER A 80 3.22 -12.98 17.55
CA SER A 80 2.23 -11.90 17.50
C SER A 80 2.34 -11.06 16.20
N TYR A 81 3.57 -10.87 15.70
CA TYR A 81 3.78 -10.25 14.39
C TYR A 81 3.21 -11.08 13.25
N LEU A 82 3.51 -12.38 13.23
CA LEU A 82 2.98 -13.30 12.21
C LEU A 82 1.45 -13.34 12.21
N SER A 83 0.85 -13.40 13.41
CA SER A 83 -0.60 -13.35 13.57
C SER A 83 -1.21 -12.05 13.03
N ALA A 84 -0.59 -10.90 13.32
CA ALA A 84 -1.02 -9.61 12.80
C ALA A 84 -0.92 -9.51 11.27
N TYR A 85 0.19 -10.00 10.71
CA TYR A 85 0.36 -10.06 9.25
C TYR A 85 -0.64 -11.00 8.59
N TRP A 86 -0.95 -12.14 9.21
CA TRP A 86 -1.97 -13.06 8.69
C TRP A 86 -3.37 -12.44 8.70
N GLY A 87 -3.71 -11.70 9.77
CA GLY A 87 -4.94 -10.91 9.84
C GLY A 87 -5.02 -9.86 8.73
N LEU A 88 -3.93 -9.11 8.55
CA LEU A 88 -3.82 -8.10 7.49
C LEU A 88 -3.94 -8.73 6.10
N PHE A 89 -3.31 -9.88 5.86
CA PHE A 89 -3.42 -10.61 4.60
C PHE A 89 -4.88 -11.01 4.31
N LYS A 90 -5.59 -11.56 5.30
CA LYS A 90 -7.01 -11.91 5.15
C LYS A 90 -7.89 -10.70 4.81
N GLN A 91 -7.67 -9.57 5.49
CA GLN A 91 -8.41 -8.33 5.21
C GLN A 91 -8.11 -7.81 3.80
N CYS A 92 -6.84 -7.71 3.42
CA CYS A 92 -6.44 -7.30 2.07
C CYS A 92 -7.03 -8.23 0.99
N HIS A 93 -7.06 -9.54 1.24
CA HIS A 93 -7.65 -10.51 0.32
C HIS A 93 -9.16 -10.36 0.18
N ALA A 94 -9.88 -10.13 1.29
CA ALA A 94 -11.32 -9.86 1.25
C ALA A 94 -11.64 -8.58 0.46
N ILE A 95 -10.87 -7.50 0.70
CA ILE A 95 -10.99 -6.24 -0.04
C ILE A 95 -10.70 -6.46 -1.53
N TRP A 96 -9.63 -7.20 -1.85
CA TRP A 96 -9.31 -7.53 -3.24
C TRP A 96 -10.44 -8.32 -3.92
N LYS A 97 -11.00 -9.32 -3.26
CA LYS A 97 -12.14 -10.10 -3.78
C LYS A 97 -13.36 -9.24 -4.06
N LYS A 98 -13.64 -8.26 -3.21
CA LYS A 98 -14.79 -7.35 -3.34
C LYS A 98 -14.67 -6.48 -4.59
N HIS A 99 -13.50 -5.93 -4.87
CA HIS A 99 -13.31 -4.90 -5.90
C HIS A 99 -12.61 -5.38 -7.17
N ARG A 100 -11.84 -6.48 -7.10
CA ARG A 100 -11.11 -7.05 -8.23
C ARG A 100 -10.31 -6.03 -9.04
N PRO A 101 -9.37 -5.28 -8.42
CA PRO A 101 -8.63 -4.24 -9.10
C PRO A 101 -7.74 -4.82 -10.20
N LYS A 102 -7.51 -4.04 -11.26
CA LYS A 102 -6.53 -4.37 -12.31
C LYS A 102 -5.12 -3.94 -11.95
N VAL A 103 -5.03 -2.88 -11.16
CA VAL A 103 -3.75 -2.32 -10.72
C VAL A 103 -3.84 -2.00 -9.23
N ILE A 104 -2.76 -2.24 -8.51
CA ILE A 104 -2.55 -1.80 -7.13
C ILE A 104 -1.34 -0.89 -7.13
N VAL A 105 -1.50 0.35 -6.67
CA VAL A 105 -0.43 1.32 -6.44
C VAL A 105 -0.24 1.44 -4.94
N SER A 106 0.97 1.24 -4.44
CA SER A 106 1.25 1.37 -3.01
C SER A 106 2.47 2.25 -2.76
N THR A 107 2.34 3.19 -1.85
CA THR A 107 3.45 4.02 -1.36
C THR A 107 4.19 3.38 -0.18
N GLY A 108 3.94 2.10 0.07
CA GLY A 108 4.73 1.31 1.00
C GLY A 108 4.05 0.97 2.32
N SER A 109 4.90 0.70 3.32
CA SER A 109 4.54 0.22 4.65
C SER A 109 3.97 -1.21 4.67
N ASN A 110 3.38 -1.62 5.80
CA ASN A 110 2.99 -3.01 6.06
C ASN A 110 1.96 -3.56 5.07
N ILE A 111 1.04 -2.72 4.61
CA ILE A 111 -0.05 -3.09 3.69
C ILE A 111 0.47 -3.47 2.30
N ALA A 112 1.63 -2.93 1.90
CA ALA A 112 2.21 -3.18 0.58
C ALA A 112 2.55 -4.67 0.36
N VAL A 113 3.04 -5.34 1.41
CA VAL A 113 3.49 -6.73 1.32
C VAL A 113 2.34 -7.70 1.02
N PRO A 114 1.26 -7.78 1.83
CA PRO A 114 0.15 -8.66 1.52
C PRO A 114 -0.53 -8.34 0.19
N LEU A 115 -0.69 -7.06 -0.15
CA LEU A 115 -1.28 -6.66 -1.42
C LEU A 115 -0.41 -7.06 -2.62
N CYS A 116 0.91 -7.01 -2.51
CA CYS A 116 1.83 -7.46 -3.55
C CYS A 116 1.71 -8.97 -3.80
N PHE A 117 1.65 -9.78 -2.73
CA PHE A 117 1.45 -11.23 -2.87
C PHE A 117 0.09 -11.58 -3.47
N ILE A 118 -0.97 -10.89 -3.03
CA ILE A 118 -2.32 -11.08 -3.59
C ILE A 118 -2.33 -10.68 -5.07
N ALA A 119 -1.72 -9.55 -5.42
CA ALA A 119 -1.61 -9.12 -6.80
C ALA A 119 -0.94 -10.18 -7.67
N LYS A 120 0.19 -10.72 -7.21
CA LYS A 120 0.91 -11.79 -7.91
C LYS A 120 0.08 -13.05 -8.08
N LEU A 121 -0.64 -13.46 -7.04
CA LEU A 121 -1.48 -14.66 -7.04
C LEU A 121 -2.61 -14.57 -8.06
N TYR A 122 -3.18 -13.39 -8.26
CA TYR A 122 -4.36 -13.17 -9.10
C TYR A 122 -4.08 -12.44 -10.42
N GLY A 123 -2.82 -12.21 -10.77
CA GLY A 123 -2.44 -11.54 -12.02
C GLY A 123 -2.80 -10.04 -12.05
N THR A 124 -3.02 -9.42 -10.89
CA THR A 124 -3.18 -7.98 -10.75
C THR A 124 -1.81 -7.32 -10.84
N ARG A 125 -1.68 -6.22 -11.57
CA ARG A 125 -0.41 -5.46 -11.64
C ARG A 125 -0.15 -4.73 -10.33
N PHE A 126 1.08 -4.78 -9.85
CA PHE A 126 1.49 -4.13 -8.61
C PHE A 126 2.60 -3.10 -8.87
N VAL A 127 2.29 -1.84 -8.59
CA VAL A 127 3.23 -0.71 -8.67
C VAL A 127 3.61 -0.31 -7.25
N TYR A 128 4.89 -0.36 -6.95
CA TYR A 128 5.43 0.04 -5.66
C TYR A 128 6.15 1.37 -5.78
N ILE A 129 5.81 2.32 -4.92
CA ILE A 129 6.51 3.59 -4.81
C ILE A 129 7.26 3.59 -3.48
N GLU A 130 8.60 3.62 -3.56
CA GLU A 130 9.43 3.66 -2.36
C GLU A 130 9.32 5.02 -1.67
N THR A 131 9.37 5.01 -0.35
CA THR A 131 9.23 6.25 0.43
C THR A 131 10.39 7.23 0.20
N ARG A 132 10.08 8.51 0.15
CA ARG A 132 11.06 9.61 0.11
C ARG A 132 12.02 9.62 1.30
N ALA A 133 11.62 9.05 2.45
CA ALA A 133 12.46 8.96 3.64
C ALA A 133 13.67 8.02 3.46
N LYS A 134 13.77 7.29 2.35
CA LYS A 134 14.87 6.38 2.02
C LYS A 134 15.62 6.87 0.80
N VAL A 135 16.90 7.25 1.00
CA VAL A 135 17.80 7.77 -0.05
C VAL A 135 18.83 6.73 -0.48
N TYR A 136 19.39 5.99 0.47
CA TYR A 136 20.50 5.05 0.22
C TYR A 136 20.20 3.61 0.65
N SER A 137 18.98 3.31 1.05
CA SER A 137 18.61 1.96 1.50
C SER A 137 17.13 1.68 1.28
N LYS A 138 16.80 0.43 0.96
CA LYS A 138 15.42 -0.02 0.83
C LYS A 138 14.72 -0.10 2.18
N THR A 139 13.41 0.17 2.21
CA THR A 139 12.57 -0.24 3.33
C THR A 139 12.48 -1.76 3.42
N ILE A 140 11.99 -2.28 4.55
CA ILE A 140 11.73 -3.72 4.70
C ILE A 140 10.68 -4.16 3.67
N SER A 141 9.61 -3.39 3.51
CA SER A 141 8.58 -3.67 2.50
C SER A 141 9.19 -3.67 1.10
N GLY A 142 10.01 -2.66 0.76
CA GLY A 142 10.69 -2.56 -0.52
C GLY A 142 11.57 -3.77 -0.84
N LYS A 143 12.32 -4.27 0.16
CA LYS A 143 13.15 -5.49 0.00
C LYS A 143 12.32 -6.74 -0.32
N ILE A 144 11.11 -6.83 0.23
CA ILE A 144 10.22 -7.97 0.01
C ILE A 144 9.54 -7.86 -1.36
N VAL A 145 8.94 -6.70 -1.64
CA VAL A 145 8.11 -6.51 -2.86
C VAL A 145 8.94 -6.43 -4.13
N GLU A 146 10.23 -6.09 -4.08
CA GLU A 146 11.09 -5.95 -5.27
C GLU A 146 11.18 -7.21 -6.14
N ARG A 147 10.85 -8.38 -5.58
CA ARG A 147 10.86 -9.66 -6.30
C ARG A 147 9.57 -9.91 -7.08
N PHE A 148 8.49 -9.24 -6.72
CA PHE A 148 7.14 -9.55 -7.19
C PHE A 148 6.43 -8.36 -7.81
N ALA A 149 6.86 -7.13 -7.51
CA ALA A 149 6.30 -5.91 -8.09
C ALA A 149 6.56 -5.84 -9.59
N ASP A 150 5.56 -5.45 -10.35
CA ASP A 150 5.68 -5.23 -11.80
C ASP A 150 6.44 -3.95 -12.11
N LYS A 151 6.32 -2.94 -11.24
CA LYS A 151 7.01 -1.67 -11.36
C LYS A 151 7.42 -1.18 -9.98
N ILE A 152 8.64 -0.63 -9.89
CA ILE A 152 9.14 0.06 -8.71
C ILE A 152 9.49 1.49 -9.12
N ILE A 153 8.94 2.46 -8.41
CA ILE A 153 9.23 3.88 -8.58
C ILE A 153 9.95 4.36 -7.33
N VAL A 154 11.03 5.07 -7.53
CA VAL A 154 11.82 5.66 -6.45
C VAL A 154 11.77 7.19 -6.53
N GLN A 155 11.94 7.85 -5.39
CA GLN A 155 11.83 9.30 -5.28
C GLN A 155 13.19 10.01 -5.19
N TRP A 156 14.28 9.25 -5.29
CA TRP A 156 15.65 9.73 -5.36
C TRP A 156 16.41 9.00 -6.46
N PRO A 157 17.21 9.69 -7.28
CA PRO A 157 17.95 9.06 -8.37
C PRO A 157 18.96 8.01 -7.85
N GLU A 158 19.52 8.21 -6.65
CA GLU A 158 20.46 7.28 -6.01
C GLU A 158 19.82 5.91 -5.75
N MET A 159 18.51 5.88 -5.52
CA MET A 159 17.77 4.66 -5.23
C MET A 159 17.66 3.73 -6.45
N VAL A 160 17.83 4.23 -7.67
CA VAL A 160 17.87 3.38 -8.88
C VAL A 160 19.00 2.36 -8.77
N ASN A 161 20.17 2.81 -8.32
CA ASN A 161 21.32 1.94 -8.09
C ASN A 161 21.09 0.96 -6.93
N VAL A 162 20.45 1.42 -5.85
CA VAL A 162 20.09 0.58 -4.69
C VAL A 162 19.16 -0.57 -5.10
N TYR A 163 18.25 -0.34 -6.05
CA TYR A 163 17.40 -1.37 -6.65
C TYR A 163 18.04 -2.09 -7.85
N LYS A 164 19.33 -1.87 -8.10
CA LYS A 164 20.10 -2.54 -9.18
C LYS A 164 19.43 -2.39 -10.55
N GLY A 165 18.94 -1.20 -10.86
CA GLY A 165 18.27 -0.88 -12.12
C GLY A 165 16.85 -1.41 -12.27
N LYS A 166 16.28 -2.05 -11.24
CA LYS A 166 14.88 -2.52 -11.27
C LYS A 166 13.86 -1.40 -10.98
N ALA A 167 14.32 -0.26 -10.50
CA ALA A 167 13.47 0.88 -10.19
C ALA A 167 13.69 2.01 -11.18
N GLU A 168 12.67 2.84 -11.35
CA GLU A 168 12.69 4.03 -12.17
C GLU A 168 12.47 5.28 -11.32
N TYR A 169 13.14 6.37 -11.67
CA TYR A 169 13.00 7.67 -11.03
C TYR A 169 12.27 8.64 -11.96
N PHE A 170 11.21 9.25 -11.46
CA PHE A 170 10.40 10.26 -12.17
C PHE A 170 10.24 11.56 -11.40
N GLY A 171 11.03 11.77 -10.36
CA GLY A 171 10.89 12.89 -9.44
C GLY A 171 10.34 12.46 -8.07
N THR A 172 10.08 13.46 -7.22
CA THR A 172 9.51 13.29 -5.87
C THR A 172 8.04 13.64 -5.85
N LEU A 173 7.26 12.94 -5.02
CA LEU A 173 5.83 13.19 -4.87
C LEU A 173 5.53 14.41 -3.99
N VAL A 174 6.38 14.69 -3.00
CA VAL A 174 6.24 15.78 -2.02
C VAL A 174 7.59 16.23 -1.52
#